data_8a2843b28418447c5cadfdc0f6aae44a
#
_entry.id   8a2843b28418447c5cadfdc0f6aae44a
#
_cell.length_a   1.000
_cell.length_b   1.000
_cell.length_c   1.000
_cell.angle_alpha   90.00
_cell.angle_beta   90.00
_cell.angle_gamma   90.00
#
_symmetry.space_group_name_H-M   'P 1'
#
loop_
_entity.id
_entity.type
_entity.pdbx_description
1 polymer ?
#
loop_
_entity_poly.entity_id
_entity_poly.type
_entity_poly.pdbx_seq_one_letter_code
_entity_poly.pdbx_strand_id
1 'polypeptide(L)'
;MAWLAWSQVYFGSPIPHSLFAKSVAYQIPAEAGLIRLLQHYATPFLEHELLGAGAIRVGIVLYPALFLLGALSATRANREGWQILAYPGLYLLAFAIANPLLFRWYLTPPLPMYFLGLFIGASRVSKDLRSRVPLLGFATLALASTASAWDWTPDHGARRPAPKMAFIELELLYEHTAELVETRLSSNQVLAASDIGALGYYTGARILDMLGLVSAEASQYYPAPPSMYVINYAIPPDLVRDLKPDMVVMLEVYGRNGLLLDPAFQESYQLVDELPTDIYGSRGLLIFVRNESE
;
A
#
# COMPACT_ATOMS: atom_id res chain seq x y z
N MET A 1 -24.58 -2.39 10.76
CA MET A 1 -24.67 -2.62 12.23
C MET A 1 -24.41 -4.08 12.61
N ALA A 2 -25.07 -5.08 11.98
CA ALA A 2 -24.87 -6.51 12.30
C ALA A 2 -23.40 -6.98 12.24
N TRP A 3 -22.65 -6.53 11.22
CA TRP A 3 -21.23 -6.88 11.07
C TRP A 3 -20.36 -6.34 12.21
N LEU A 4 -20.60 -5.09 12.64
CA LEU A 4 -19.85 -4.48 13.76
C LEU A 4 -20.12 -5.21 15.09
N ALA A 5 -21.37 -5.60 15.32
CA ALA A 5 -21.71 -6.38 16.50
C ALA A 5 -21.08 -7.78 16.48
N TRP A 6 -21.11 -8.45 15.34
CA TRP A 6 -20.44 -9.73 15.16
C TRP A 6 -18.92 -9.61 15.33
N SER A 7 -18.31 -8.60 14.73
CA SER A 7 -16.87 -8.33 14.87
C SER A 7 -16.47 -8.08 16.33
N GLN A 8 -17.29 -7.32 17.08
CA GLN A 8 -17.08 -7.11 18.51
C GLN A 8 -17.12 -8.42 19.31
N VAL A 9 -18.06 -9.31 19.00
CA VAL A 9 -18.20 -10.59 19.72
C VAL A 9 -17.08 -11.57 19.37
N TYR A 10 -16.70 -11.62 18.10
CA TYR A 10 -15.74 -12.60 17.59
C TYR A 10 -14.28 -12.18 17.78
N PHE A 11 -13.96 -10.91 17.49
CA PHE A 11 -12.59 -10.37 17.54
C PHE A 11 -12.32 -9.47 18.76
N GLY A 12 -13.32 -9.20 19.58
CA GLY A 12 -13.17 -8.27 20.71
C GLY A 12 -13.16 -6.79 20.31
N SER A 13 -13.32 -6.46 19.04
CA SER A 13 -13.34 -5.09 18.51
C SER A 13 -14.29 -4.96 17.32
N PRO A 14 -15.08 -3.87 17.23
CA PRO A 14 -15.93 -3.59 16.08
C PRO A 14 -15.09 -3.11 14.87
N ILE A 15 -13.89 -2.62 15.12
CA ILE A 15 -12.97 -2.08 14.11
C ILE A 15 -11.82 -3.06 13.91
N PRO A 16 -11.42 -3.37 12.66
CA PRO A 16 -10.28 -4.24 12.41
C PRO A 16 -9.01 -3.73 13.09
N HIS A 17 -8.33 -4.61 13.82
CA HIS A 17 -7.10 -4.28 14.53
C HIS A 17 -6.03 -3.70 13.59
N SER A 18 -5.97 -4.14 12.35
CA SER A 18 -5.05 -3.62 11.33
C SER A 18 -5.19 -2.12 11.04
N LEU A 19 -6.35 -1.51 11.28
CA LEU A 19 -6.50 -0.05 11.16
C LEU A 19 -5.76 0.65 12.29
N PHE A 20 -5.89 0.15 13.51
CA PHE A 20 -5.16 0.68 14.66
C PHE A 20 -3.65 0.50 14.47
N ALA A 21 -3.18 -0.70 14.16
CA ALA A 21 -1.78 -1.00 13.93
C ALA A 21 -1.16 -0.05 12.87
N LYS A 22 -1.83 0.13 11.73
CA LYS A 22 -1.37 1.06 10.69
C LYS A 22 -1.30 2.51 11.16
N SER A 23 -2.23 2.94 12.00
CA SER A 23 -2.25 4.32 12.49
C SER A 23 -1.12 4.66 13.45
N VAL A 24 -0.58 3.65 14.16
CA VAL A 24 0.50 3.84 15.14
C VAL A 24 1.87 3.45 14.63
N ALA A 25 1.96 2.44 13.74
CA ALA A 25 3.24 1.93 13.27
C ALA A 25 3.84 2.74 12.11
N TYR A 26 3.01 3.31 11.23
CA TYR A 26 3.52 4.12 10.12
C TYR A 26 3.70 5.58 10.50
N GLN A 27 4.87 6.13 10.17
CA GLN A 27 5.12 7.57 10.23
C GLN A 27 4.95 8.18 8.84
N ILE A 28 3.93 9.03 8.67
CA ILE A 28 3.55 9.61 7.39
C ILE A 28 3.35 11.13 7.57
N PRO A 29 3.88 11.98 6.64
CA PRO A 29 3.56 13.42 6.64
C PRO A 29 2.05 13.67 6.61
N ALA A 30 1.58 14.70 7.29
CA ALA A 30 0.14 14.98 7.43
C ALA A 30 -0.60 15.15 6.10
N GLU A 31 0.09 15.66 5.07
CA GLU A 31 -0.45 15.90 3.73
C GLU A 31 -0.27 14.76 2.74
N ALA A 32 0.45 13.68 3.11
CA ALA A 32 0.85 12.63 2.17
C ALA A 32 -0.34 11.92 1.52
N GLY A 33 -1.37 11.62 2.31
CA GLY A 33 -2.61 11.00 1.80
C GLY A 33 -3.33 11.90 0.79
N LEU A 34 -3.50 13.17 1.12
CA LEU A 34 -4.14 14.14 0.24
C LEU A 34 -3.36 14.32 -1.08
N ILE A 35 -2.03 14.50 -0.99
CA ILE A 35 -1.18 14.66 -2.18
C ILE A 35 -1.30 13.44 -3.09
N ARG A 36 -1.23 12.23 -2.53
CA ARG A 36 -1.33 11.00 -3.29
C ARG A 36 -2.69 10.84 -3.97
N LEU A 37 -3.77 11.18 -3.26
CA LEU A 37 -5.12 11.18 -3.84
C LEU A 37 -5.24 12.19 -4.98
N LEU A 38 -4.79 13.41 -4.78
CA LEU A 38 -4.83 14.46 -5.81
C LEU A 38 -4.03 14.07 -7.05
N GLN A 39 -2.82 13.52 -6.88
CA GLN A 39 -2.01 13.05 -8.02
C GLN A 39 -2.71 11.95 -8.81
N HIS A 40 -3.28 10.96 -8.11
CA HIS A 40 -3.97 9.84 -8.77
C HIS A 40 -5.19 10.31 -9.57
N TYR A 41 -6.03 11.17 -8.97
CA TYR A 41 -7.24 11.66 -9.64
C TYR A 41 -6.99 12.79 -10.63
N ALA A 42 -5.77 13.37 -10.65
CA ALA A 42 -5.32 14.28 -11.69
C ALA A 42 -4.90 13.57 -12.98
N THR A 43 -4.56 12.28 -12.92
CA THR A 43 -4.18 11.47 -14.10
C THR A 43 -4.79 10.08 -14.01
N PRO A 44 -6.14 9.98 -14.00
CA PRO A 44 -6.85 8.74 -13.70
C PRO A 44 -6.70 7.66 -14.78
N PHE A 45 -6.26 8.02 -15.98
CA PHE A 45 -5.95 7.10 -17.08
C PHE A 45 -4.43 6.93 -17.27
N LEU A 46 -3.62 7.31 -16.27
CA LEU A 46 -2.14 7.24 -16.29
C LEU A 46 -1.50 8.14 -17.36
N GLU A 47 -2.12 9.28 -17.67
CA GLU A 47 -1.68 10.21 -18.71
C GLU A 47 -0.27 10.75 -18.46
N HIS A 48 0.18 10.77 -17.21
CA HIS A 48 1.53 11.20 -16.86
C HIS A 48 2.62 10.26 -17.40
N GLU A 49 2.30 8.99 -17.63
CA GLU A 49 3.22 8.03 -18.26
C GLU A 49 3.44 8.38 -19.74
N LEU A 50 2.39 8.87 -20.42
CA LEU A 50 2.46 9.25 -21.84
C LEU A 50 2.90 10.69 -22.03
N LEU A 51 2.40 11.64 -21.22
CA LEU A 51 2.54 13.08 -21.41
C LEU A 51 3.51 13.75 -20.41
N GLY A 52 4.06 12.97 -19.49
CA GLY A 52 4.94 13.45 -18.43
C GLY A 52 4.24 14.27 -17.34
N ALA A 53 5.03 14.88 -16.46
CA ALA A 53 4.54 15.61 -15.28
C ALA A 53 3.60 16.79 -15.60
N GLY A 54 3.62 17.30 -16.82
CA GLY A 54 2.70 18.35 -17.28
C GLY A 54 1.23 17.92 -17.23
N ALA A 55 0.95 16.63 -17.47
CA ALA A 55 -0.39 16.08 -17.41
C ALA A 55 -1.01 16.22 -16.01
N ILE A 56 -0.23 16.04 -14.94
CA ILE A 56 -0.68 16.20 -13.56
C ILE A 56 -1.15 17.63 -13.32
N ARG A 57 -0.38 18.63 -13.77
CA ARG A 57 -0.71 20.05 -13.58
C ARG A 57 -2.02 20.45 -14.27
N VAL A 58 -2.24 19.95 -15.47
CA VAL A 58 -3.48 20.17 -16.22
C VAL A 58 -4.62 19.36 -15.59
N GLY A 59 -4.39 18.11 -15.29
CA GLY A 59 -5.37 17.17 -14.79
C GLY A 59 -5.94 17.54 -13.44
N ILE A 60 -5.15 18.16 -12.54
CA ILE A 60 -5.61 18.59 -11.21
C ILE A 60 -6.74 19.64 -11.28
N VAL A 61 -6.88 20.32 -12.40
CA VAL A 61 -7.98 21.28 -12.64
C VAL A 61 -9.02 20.68 -13.59
N LEU A 62 -8.56 20.12 -14.70
CA LEU A 62 -9.44 19.64 -15.77
C LEU A 62 -10.36 18.50 -15.32
N TYR A 63 -9.81 17.47 -14.66
CA TYR A 63 -10.61 16.30 -14.29
C TYR A 63 -11.63 16.56 -13.19
N PRO A 64 -11.29 17.24 -12.08
CA PRO A 64 -12.32 17.65 -11.12
C PRO A 64 -13.40 18.54 -11.73
N ALA A 65 -13.05 19.47 -12.63
CA ALA A 65 -14.04 20.31 -13.30
C ALA A 65 -14.98 19.49 -14.20
N LEU A 66 -14.45 18.56 -15.01
CA LEU A 66 -15.25 17.65 -15.82
C LEU A 66 -16.13 16.74 -14.96
N PHE A 67 -15.57 16.19 -13.88
CA PHE A 67 -16.31 15.34 -12.96
C PHE A 67 -17.47 16.09 -12.30
N LEU A 68 -17.23 17.29 -11.78
CA LEU A 68 -18.28 18.12 -11.17
C LEU A 68 -19.37 18.49 -12.19
N LEU A 69 -18.98 18.87 -13.42
CA LEU A 69 -19.93 19.14 -14.49
C LEU A 69 -20.79 17.91 -14.82
N GLY A 70 -20.15 16.74 -14.87
CA GLY A 70 -20.83 15.46 -15.12
C GLY A 70 -21.79 15.08 -14.00
N ALA A 71 -21.33 15.15 -12.74
CA ALA A 71 -22.14 14.84 -11.58
C ALA A 71 -23.36 15.78 -11.43
N LEU A 72 -23.15 17.09 -11.62
CA LEU A 72 -24.24 18.07 -11.62
C LEU A 72 -25.23 17.84 -12.76
N SER A 73 -24.76 17.46 -13.95
CA SER A 73 -25.62 17.15 -15.10
C SER A 73 -26.43 15.88 -14.83
N ALA A 74 -25.83 14.84 -14.23
CA ALA A 74 -26.53 13.62 -13.86
C ALA A 74 -27.58 13.88 -12.78
N THR A 75 -27.27 14.67 -11.76
CA THR A 75 -28.20 15.02 -10.66
C THR A 75 -29.39 15.80 -11.17
N ARG A 76 -29.21 16.70 -12.17
CA ARG A 76 -30.33 17.44 -12.81
C ARG A 76 -31.21 16.55 -13.66
N ALA A 77 -30.64 15.52 -14.27
CA ALA A 77 -31.39 14.57 -15.11
C ALA A 77 -32.16 13.53 -14.29
N ASN A 78 -31.57 13.07 -13.19
CA ASN A 78 -32.16 12.11 -12.24
C ASN A 78 -31.72 12.46 -10.81
N ARG A 79 -32.68 12.46 -9.87
CA ARG A 79 -32.40 12.74 -8.45
C ARG A 79 -31.34 11.82 -7.87
N GLU A 80 -31.28 10.56 -8.30
CA GLU A 80 -30.28 9.57 -7.82
C GLU A 80 -28.86 9.84 -8.35
N GLY A 81 -28.70 10.73 -9.35
CA GLY A 81 -27.40 11.10 -9.92
C GLY A 81 -26.42 11.75 -8.92
N TRP A 82 -26.90 12.19 -7.74
CA TRP A 82 -26.04 12.68 -6.66
C TRP A 82 -25.05 11.63 -6.17
N GLN A 83 -25.36 10.34 -6.31
CA GLN A 83 -24.50 9.23 -5.91
C GLN A 83 -23.18 9.21 -6.69
N ILE A 84 -23.17 9.70 -7.93
CA ILE A 84 -21.97 9.84 -8.75
C ILE A 84 -20.97 10.80 -8.09
N LEU A 85 -21.48 11.88 -7.46
CA LEU A 85 -20.63 12.85 -6.75
C LEU A 85 -20.32 12.40 -5.32
N ALA A 86 -21.32 11.86 -4.61
CA ALA A 86 -21.22 11.60 -3.19
C ALA A 86 -20.16 10.53 -2.88
N TYR A 87 -20.17 9.41 -3.60
CA TYR A 87 -19.27 8.30 -3.28
C TYR A 87 -17.78 8.64 -3.45
N PRO A 88 -17.30 9.13 -4.62
CA PRO A 88 -15.89 9.54 -4.73
C PRO A 88 -15.52 10.69 -3.78
N GLY A 89 -16.42 11.65 -3.59
CA GLY A 89 -16.18 12.79 -2.70
C GLY A 89 -16.01 12.37 -1.23
N LEU A 90 -16.90 11.53 -0.72
CA LEU A 90 -16.83 11.00 0.64
C LEU A 90 -15.61 10.09 0.83
N TYR A 91 -15.28 9.29 -0.18
CA TYR A 91 -14.09 8.44 -0.16
C TYR A 91 -12.81 9.27 -0.07
N LEU A 92 -12.66 10.29 -0.93
CA LEU A 92 -11.54 11.22 -0.90
C LEU A 92 -11.41 11.93 0.46
N LEU A 93 -12.55 12.44 0.98
CA LEU A 93 -12.57 13.13 2.26
C LEU A 93 -12.16 12.20 3.41
N ALA A 94 -12.70 10.99 3.45
CA ALA A 94 -12.37 10.01 4.50
C ALA A 94 -10.88 9.66 4.51
N PHE A 95 -10.30 9.37 3.34
CA PHE A 95 -8.89 9.02 3.24
C PHE A 95 -7.95 10.24 3.42
N ALA A 96 -8.35 11.44 3.00
CA ALA A 96 -7.58 12.64 3.22
C ALA A 96 -7.51 13.01 4.72
N ILE A 97 -8.62 12.88 5.45
CA ILE A 97 -8.68 13.16 6.90
C ILE A 97 -7.94 12.08 7.69
N ALA A 98 -8.20 10.81 7.39
CA ALA A 98 -7.56 9.70 8.09
C ALA A 98 -6.06 9.57 7.79
N ASN A 99 -5.60 10.11 6.67
CA ASN A 99 -4.21 10.10 6.21
C ASN A 99 -3.48 8.76 6.41
N PRO A 100 -4.06 7.61 6.01
CA PRO A 100 -3.38 6.34 6.15
C PRO A 100 -2.28 6.20 5.09
N LEU A 101 -1.38 5.23 5.27
CA LEU A 101 -0.49 4.83 4.17
C LEU A 101 -1.34 4.26 3.03
N LEU A 102 -1.40 5.01 1.91
CA LEU A 102 -2.23 4.67 0.75
C LEU A 102 -1.46 3.76 -0.21
N PHE A 103 -1.89 2.53 -0.33
CA PHE A 103 -1.49 1.61 -1.39
C PHE A 103 -2.36 1.78 -2.64
N ARG A 104 -1.88 1.29 -3.79
CA ARG A 104 -2.58 1.47 -5.08
C ARG A 104 -4.02 0.95 -5.08
N TRP A 105 -4.28 -0.16 -4.41
CA TRP A 105 -5.64 -0.73 -4.33
C TRP A 105 -6.65 0.14 -3.58
N TYR A 106 -6.21 1.01 -2.68
CA TYR A 106 -7.09 1.99 -2.03
C TYR A 106 -7.54 3.11 -2.97
N LEU A 107 -6.86 3.31 -4.10
CA LEU A 107 -7.19 4.34 -5.06
C LEU A 107 -8.24 3.89 -6.09
N THR A 108 -8.48 2.58 -6.19
CA THR A 108 -9.33 1.97 -7.22
C THR A 108 -10.85 2.07 -6.96
N PRO A 109 -11.37 1.90 -5.72
CA PRO A 109 -12.81 1.80 -5.48
C PRO A 109 -13.68 2.95 -6.02
N PRO A 110 -13.28 4.23 -5.95
CA PRO A 110 -14.11 5.32 -6.48
C PRO A 110 -13.95 5.55 -8.00
N LEU A 111 -12.97 4.90 -8.68
CA LEU A 111 -12.70 5.12 -10.09
C LEU A 111 -13.91 4.89 -11.02
N PRO A 112 -14.73 3.84 -10.85
CA PRO A 112 -15.88 3.63 -11.75
C PRO A 112 -16.83 4.82 -11.75
N MET A 113 -17.18 5.36 -10.58
CA MET A 113 -18.04 6.54 -10.47
C MET A 113 -17.34 7.81 -10.92
N TYR A 114 -16.03 7.92 -10.68
CA TYR A 114 -15.24 9.03 -11.17
C TYR A 114 -15.21 9.05 -12.70
N PHE A 115 -14.92 7.93 -13.35
CA PHE A 115 -14.94 7.79 -14.81
C PHE A 115 -16.31 8.11 -15.39
N LEU A 116 -17.38 7.59 -14.80
CA LEU A 116 -18.73 7.90 -15.23
C LEU A 116 -18.98 9.41 -15.21
N GLY A 117 -18.62 10.09 -14.13
CA GLY A 117 -18.73 11.54 -14.02
C GLY A 117 -17.93 12.28 -15.08
N LEU A 118 -16.68 11.86 -15.35
CA LEU A 118 -15.81 12.45 -16.38
C LEU A 118 -16.42 12.32 -17.78
N PHE A 119 -16.91 11.14 -18.17
CA PHE A 119 -17.51 10.92 -19.49
C PHE A 119 -18.84 11.66 -19.65
N ILE A 120 -19.68 11.75 -18.62
CA ILE A 120 -20.89 12.57 -18.63
C ILE A 120 -20.51 14.05 -18.79
N GLY A 121 -19.48 14.53 -18.10
CA GLY A 121 -18.96 15.89 -18.20
C GLY A 121 -18.48 16.22 -19.61
N ALA A 122 -17.64 15.37 -20.19
CA ALA A 122 -17.15 15.51 -21.56
C ALA A 122 -18.31 15.49 -22.60
N SER A 123 -19.30 14.62 -22.38
CA SER A 123 -20.51 14.58 -23.19
C SER A 123 -21.31 15.88 -23.09
N ARG A 124 -21.39 16.46 -21.88
CA ARG A 124 -22.07 17.74 -21.66
C ARG A 124 -21.37 18.88 -22.40
N VAL A 125 -20.06 18.98 -22.30
CA VAL A 125 -19.25 19.95 -23.07
C VAL A 125 -19.49 19.79 -24.57
N SER A 126 -19.48 18.55 -25.06
CA SER A 126 -19.75 18.27 -26.48
C SER A 126 -21.15 18.75 -26.94
N LYS A 127 -22.18 18.56 -26.11
CA LYS A 127 -23.53 19.05 -26.39
C LYS A 127 -23.60 20.59 -26.42
N ASP A 128 -22.96 21.23 -25.42
CA ASP A 128 -22.96 22.69 -25.31
C ASP A 128 -22.23 23.35 -26.50
N LEU A 129 -21.12 22.74 -26.93
CA LEU A 129 -20.37 23.19 -28.12
C LEU A 129 -20.96 22.70 -29.46
N ARG A 130 -22.01 21.91 -29.44
CA ARG A 130 -22.63 21.28 -30.63
C ARG A 130 -21.59 20.52 -31.48
N SER A 131 -20.60 19.93 -30.85
CA SER A 131 -19.49 19.22 -31.49
C SER A 131 -19.16 17.93 -30.72
N ARG A 132 -18.87 16.86 -31.44
CA ARG A 132 -18.40 15.58 -30.84
C ARG A 132 -16.90 15.56 -30.52
N VAL A 133 -16.16 16.58 -31.00
CA VAL A 133 -14.69 16.64 -30.85
C VAL A 133 -14.22 16.54 -29.38
N PRO A 134 -14.81 17.26 -28.40
CA PRO A 134 -14.37 17.15 -27.03
C PRO A 134 -14.51 15.73 -26.44
N LEU A 135 -15.64 15.08 -26.68
CA LEU A 135 -15.89 13.73 -26.19
C LEU A 135 -14.97 12.71 -26.86
N LEU A 136 -14.83 12.79 -28.17
CA LEU A 136 -13.95 11.87 -28.92
C LEU A 136 -12.47 12.08 -28.55
N GLY A 137 -12.03 13.34 -28.43
CA GLY A 137 -10.67 13.67 -28.01
C GLY A 137 -10.38 13.14 -26.60
N PHE A 138 -11.30 13.33 -25.68
CA PHE A 138 -11.20 12.79 -24.32
C PHE A 138 -11.14 11.27 -24.30
N ALA A 139 -12.04 10.60 -25.03
CA ALA A 139 -12.05 9.13 -25.11
C ALA A 139 -10.77 8.58 -25.75
N THR A 140 -10.26 9.23 -26.79
CA THR A 140 -9.00 8.83 -27.44
C THR A 140 -7.82 9.00 -26.49
N LEU A 141 -7.74 10.13 -25.76
CA LEU A 141 -6.70 10.35 -24.76
C LEU A 141 -6.76 9.28 -23.67
N ALA A 142 -7.93 9.01 -23.11
CA ALA A 142 -8.12 8.01 -22.08
C ALA A 142 -7.67 6.62 -22.55
N LEU A 143 -8.10 6.19 -23.74
CA LEU A 143 -7.71 4.90 -24.31
C LEU A 143 -6.22 4.83 -24.62
N ALA A 144 -5.63 5.85 -25.23
CA ALA A 144 -4.23 5.89 -25.58
C ALA A 144 -3.35 5.84 -24.33
N SER A 145 -3.67 6.64 -23.31
CA SER A 145 -2.91 6.69 -22.05
C SER A 145 -2.99 5.36 -21.30
N THR A 146 -4.20 4.82 -21.16
CA THR A 146 -4.38 3.50 -20.51
C THR A 146 -3.65 2.39 -21.26
N ALA A 147 -3.76 2.36 -22.60
CA ALA A 147 -3.09 1.35 -23.41
C ALA A 147 -1.56 1.46 -23.35
N SER A 148 -1.02 2.69 -23.31
CA SER A 148 0.43 2.91 -23.20
C SER A 148 1.00 2.55 -21.83
N ALA A 149 0.20 2.72 -20.78
CA ALA A 149 0.60 2.39 -19.41
C ALA A 149 0.32 0.92 -19.03
N TRP A 150 -0.36 0.18 -19.88
CA TRP A 150 -0.68 -1.23 -19.62
C TRP A 150 0.54 -2.10 -19.91
N ASP A 151 0.96 -2.87 -18.93
CA ASP A 151 1.92 -3.95 -19.16
C ASP A 151 1.20 -5.19 -19.72
N TRP A 152 1.48 -5.48 -20.99
CA TRP A 152 0.92 -6.63 -21.71
C TRP A 152 1.61 -7.95 -21.39
N THR A 153 2.68 -7.89 -20.60
CA THR A 153 3.46 -9.05 -20.17
C THR A 153 3.56 -9.13 -18.65
N PRO A 154 2.45 -9.08 -17.91
CA PRO A 154 2.47 -8.99 -16.44
C PRO A 154 2.89 -10.29 -15.76
N ASP A 155 3.04 -11.35 -16.52
CA ASP A 155 3.31 -12.68 -15.99
C ASP A 155 4.78 -12.82 -15.62
N HIS A 156 5.02 -13.32 -14.44
CA HIS A 156 6.33 -13.62 -13.89
C HIS A 156 6.32 -15.07 -13.46
N GLY A 157 7.16 -15.78 -13.95
CA GLY A 157 7.42 -17.17 -13.65
C GLY A 157 8.82 -17.50 -14.12
N ALA A 158 9.19 -18.78 -14.08
CA ALA A 158 10.52 -19.24 -14.45
C ALA A 158 10.97 -18.83 -15.87
N ARG A 159 10.03 -18.47 -16.74
CA ARG A 159 10.31 -18.10 -18.16
C ARG A 159 10.16 -16.61 -18.46
N ARG A 160 9.62 -15.81 -17.52
CA ARG A 160 9.38 -14.38 -17.71
C ARG A 160 9.81 -13.63 -16.45
N PRO A 161 10.76 -12.70 -16.57
CA PRO A 161 11.15 -11.88 -15.43
C PRO A 161 9.96 -11.03 -14.95
N ALA A 162 9.86 -10.85 -13.64
CA ALA A 162 8.90 -9.92 -13.06
C ALA A 162 9.12 -8.50 -13.61
N PRO A 163 8.05 -7.72 -13.82
CA PRO A 163 8.19 -6.29 -14.05
C PRO A 163 9.01 -5.66 -12.93
N LYS A 164 9.82 -4.64 -13.26
CA LYS A 164 10.61 -3.87 -12.27
C LYS A 164 9.71 -3.01 -11.39
N MET A 165 8.97 -3.66 -10.51
CA MET A 165 8.09 -3.05 -9.52
C MET A 165 8.52 -3.54 -8.15
N ALA A 166 8.90 -2.63 -7.26
CA ALA A 166 9.46 -2.94 -5.94
C ALA A 166 8.63 -3.97 -5.16
N PHE A 167 7.29 -3.90 -5.19
CA PHE A 167 6.45 -4.85 -4.47
C PHE A 167 6.43 -6.26 -5.09
N ILE A 168 6.61 -6.41 -6.41
CA ILE A 168 6.69 -7.71 -7.09
C ILE A 168 8.07 -8.32 -6.82
N GLU A 169 9.13 -7.53 -6.98
CA GLU A 169 10.50 -7.96 -6.68
C GLU A 169 10.63 -8.38 -5.21
N LEU A 170 9.98 -7.67 -4.31
CA LEU A 170 9.96 -7.97 -2.88
C LEU A 170 9.25 -9.31 -2.58
N GLU A 171 8.10 -9.58 -3.21
CA GLU A 171 7.38 -10.85 -3.04
C GLU A 171 8.22 -12.04 -3.53
N LEU A 172 8.88 -11.91 -4.67
CA LEU A 172 9.79 -12.94 -5.20
C LEU A 172 11.02 -13.14 -4.30
N LEU A 173 11.53 -12.05 -3.72
CA LEU A 173 12.62 -12.12 -2.76
C LEU A 173 12.19 -12.87 -1.49
N TYR A 174 10.97 -12.63 -0.99
CA TYR A 174 10.44 -13.36 0.15
C TYR A 174 10.12 -14.82 -0.16
N GLU A 175 9.67 -15.16 -1.39
CA GLU A 175 9.50 -16.55 -1.82
C GLU A 175 10.84 -17.30 -1.74
N HIS A 176 11.90 -16.72 -2.33
CA HIS A 176 13.24 -17.29 -2.26
C HIS A 176 13.76 -17.36 -0.82
N THR A 177 13.49 -16.33 0.00
CA THR A 177 13.87 -16.30 1.41
C THR A 177 13.20 -17.42 2.21
N ALA A 178 11.95 -17.74 1.87
CA ALA A 178 11.21 -18.81 2.54
C ALA A 178 11.91 -20.16 2.41
N GLU A 179 12.51 -20.48 1.24
CA GLU A 179 13.30 -21.70 1.04
C GLU A 179 14.49 -21.77 2.01
N LEU A 180 15.17 -20.65 2.26
CA LEU A 180 16.28 -20.57 3.19
C LEU A 180 15.83 -20.69 4.65
N VAL A 181 14.69 -20.08 4.97
CA VAL A 181 14.09 -20.13 6.32
C VAL A 181 13.63 -21.54 6.66
N GLU A 182 12.94 -22.26 5.74
CA GLU A 182 12.47 -23.62 5.96
C GLU A 182 13.60 -24.59 6.36
N THR A 183 14.79 -24.40 5.83
CA THR A 183 15.95 -25.27 6.16
C THR A 183 16.46 -25.06 7.58
N ARG A 184 16.07 -23.97 8.25
CA ARG A 184 16.61 -23.55 9.56
C ARG A 184 15.56 -23.46 10.66
N LEU A 185 14.27 -23.40 10.29
CA LEU A 185 13.17 -23.19 11.22
C LEU A 185 12.43 -24.50 11.50
N SER A 186 12.32 -24.87 12.78
CA SER A 186 11.49 -26.00 13.21
C SER A 186 10.02 -25.60 13.35
N SER A 187 9.11 -26.55 13.24
CA SER A 187 7.66 -26.33 13.21
C SER A 187 7.07 -25.60 14.44
N ASN A 188 7.78 -25.61 15.57
CA ASN A 188 7.33 -24.96 16.80
C ASN A 188 7.94 -23.57 17.01
N GLN A 189 8.85 -23.15 16.16
CA GLN A 189 9.56 -21.88 16.28
C GLN A 189 8.76 -20.73 15.65
N VAL A 190 9.06 -19.52 16.12
CA VAL A 190 8.38 -18.29 15.71
C VAL A 190 9.28 -17.51 14.75
N LEU A 191 8.75 -17.24 13.57
CA LEU A 191 9.35 -16.36 12.56
C LEU A 191 8.77 -14.96 12.69
N ALA A 192 9.56 -13.99 13.12
CA ALA A 192 9.20 -12.59 13.06
C ALA A 192 9.52 -12.01 11.68
N ALA A 193 8.57 -11.34 11.08
CA ALA A 193 8.75 -10.70 9.78
C ALA A 193 8.06 -9.34 9.72
N SER A 194 8.62 -8.43 8.92
CA SER A 194 8.01 -7.13 8.64
C SER A 194 6.95 -7.21 7.54
N ASP A 195 7.11 -8.14 6.60
CA ASP A 195 6.15 -8.45 5.53
C ASP A 195 5.87 -9.94 5.56
N ILE A 196 4.69 -10.31 6.02
CA ILE A 196 4.37 -11.69 6.42
C ILE A 196 3.76 -12.56 5.34
N GLY A 197 3.30 -11.95 4.22
CA GLY A 197 2.48 -12.65 3.22
C GLY A 197 3.16 -13.88 2.62
N ALA A 198 4.19 -13.68 1.82
CA ALA A 198 4.91 -14.75 1.15
C ALA A 198 5.64 -15.66 2.17
N LEU A 199 6.31 -15.07 3.17
CA LEU A 199 7.02 -15.84 4.20
C LEU A 199 6.07 -16.78 4.95
N GLY A 200 4.92 -16.29 5.43
CA GLY A 200 3.96 -17.12 6.14
C GLY A 200 3.33 -18.21 5.26
N TYR A 201 3.07 -17.88 3.98
CA TYR A 201 2.46 -18.82 3.04
C TYR A 201 3.40 -19.98 2.68
N TYR A 202 4.64 -19.65 2.28
CA TYR A 202 5.59 -20.66 1.81
C TYR A 202 6.22 -21.46 2.95
N THR A 203 6.53 -20.86 4.10
CA THR A 203 7.13 -21.59 5.22
C THR A 203 6.13 -22.34 6.09
N GLY A 204 4.84 -21.94 6.08
CA GLY A 204 3.87 -22.47 7.02
C GLY A 204 4.22 -22.23 8.51
N ALA A 205 5.19 -21.35 8.78
CA ALA A 205 5.70 -21.09 10.12
C ALA A 205 4.68 -20.33 10.99
N ARG A 206 4.85 -20.40 12.31
CA ARG A 206 4.17 -19.50 13.23
C ARG A 206 4.75 -18.08 13.07
N ILE A 207 3.97 -17.17 12.49
CA ILE A 207 4.41 -15.80 12.19
C ILE A 207 4.14 -14.87 13.37
N LEU A 208 5.16 -14.06 13.71
CA LEU A 208 5.03 -12.82 14.45
C LEU A 208 5.11 -11.65 13.45
N ASP A 209 4.00 -11.00 13.21
CA ASP A 209 3.94 -9.79 12.39
C ASP A 209 4.47 -8.60 13.17
N MET A 210 5.67 -8.15 12.85
CA MET A 210 6.32 -7.06 13.56
C MET A 210 5.62 -5.71 13.35
N LEU A 211 4.81 -5.55 12.28
CA LEU A 211 3.97 -4.37 12.08
C LEU A 211 2.70 -4.40 12.95
N GLY A 212 2.28 -5.59 13.40
CA GLY A 212 1.11 -5.75 14.25
C GLY A 212 -0.23 -5.78 13.54
N LEU A 213 -0.28 -6.02 12.21
CA LEU A 213 -1.54 -6.10 11.48
C LEU A 213 -2.36 -7.34 11.87
N VAL A 214 -1.67 -8.44 12.16
CA VAL A 214 -2.27 -9.72 12.59
C VAL A 214 -1.77 -10.17 13.97
N SER A 215 -0.61 -9.68 14.44
CA SER A 215 -0.07 -9.92 15.77
C SER A 215 -0.35 -8.71 16.66
N ALA A 216 -1.49 -8.72 17.35
CA ALA A 216 -1.97 -7.56 18.12
C ALA A 216 -0.96 -7.10 19.20
N GLU A 217 -0.21 -8.04 19.75
CA GLU A 217 0.83 -7.80 20.75
C GLU A 217 1.98 -6.91 20.24
N ALA A 218 2.24 -6.88 18.94
CA ALA A 218 3.27 -6.01 18.37
C ALA A 218 2.88 -4.53 18.39
N SER A 219 1.60 -4.21 18.34
CA SER A 219 1.12 -2.82 18.25
C SER A 219 1.43 -1.98 19.49
N GLN A 220 1.66 -2.59 20.66
CA GLN A 220 1.97 -1.87 21.90
C GLN A 220 3.36 -1.21 21.89
N TYR A 221 4.25 -1.62 20.97
CA TYR A 221 5.59 -1.07 20.83
C TYR A 221 5.63 0.16 19.91
N TYR A 222 4.49 0.54 19.36
CA TYR A 222 4.35 1.69 18.48
C TYR A 222 3.57 2.84 19.15
N PRO A 223 3.83 4.12 18.76
CA PRO A 223 4.79 4.54 17.74
C PRO A 223 6.26 4.42 18.21
N ALA A 224 7.14 4.01 17.32
CA ALA A 224 8.58 4.06 17.60
C ALA A 224 9.09 5.51 17.63
N PRO A 225 10.24 5.80 18.30
CA PRO A 225 10.87 7.10 18.24
C PRO A 225 11.12 7.58 16.82
N PRO A 226 10.84 8.85 16.45
CA PRO A 226 10.98 9.36 15.08
C PRO A 226 12.37 9.16 14.47
N SER A 227 13.43 9.13 15.29
CA SER A 227 14.80 8.91 14.84
C SER A 227 15.06 7.52 14.26
N MET A 228 14.22 6.53 14.58
CA MET A 228 14.38 5.16 14.09
C MET A 228 13.92 5.00 12.64
N TYR A 229 13.03 5.87 12.17
CA TYR A 229 12.47 5.76 10.82
C TYR A 229 13.45 6.26 9.77
N VAL A 230 13.82 5.39 8.84
CA VAL A 230 14.53 5.76 7.60
C VAL A 230 13.50 6.07 6.50
N ILE A 231 12.44 5.29 6.50
CA ILE A 231 11.25 5.47 5.66
C ILE A 231 10.02 5.55 6.57
N ASN A 232 8.87 5.21 6.09
CA ASN A 232 7.60 5.28 6.83
C ASN A 232 7.39 4.16 7.87
N TYR A 233 8.33 3.21 8.00
CA TYR A 233 8.25 2.08 8.93
C TYR A 233 9.61 1.83 9.59
N ALA A 234 9.59 1.44 10.86
CA ALA A 234 10.77 1.01 11.62
C ALA A 234 10.38 -0.08 12.62
N ILE A 235 11.30 -0.99 12.94
CA ILE A 235 11.09 -2.06 13.92
C ILE A 235 11.66 -1.61 15.27
N PRO A 236 10.80 -1.47 16.32
CA PRO A 236 11.26 -1.15 17.67
C PRO A 236 12.09 -2.30 18.26
N PRO A 237 13.27 -2.04 18.84
CA PRO A 237 14.09 -3.09 19.48
C PRO A 237 13.35 -3.82 20.60
N ASP A 238 12.56 -3.11 21.40
CA ASP A 238 11.81 -3.65 22.52
C ASP A 238 10.85 -4.76 22.08
N LEU A 239 10.27 -4.65 20.88
CA LEU A 239 9.40 -5.69 20.32
C LEU A 239 10.12 -7.03 20.20
N VAL A 240 11.31 -7.03 19.62
CA VAL A 240 12.09 -8.25 19.39
C VAL A 240 12.67 -8.77 20.72
N ARG A 241 13.12 -7.87 21.60
CA ARG A 241 13.65 -8.22 22.91
C ARG A 241 12.62 -8.89 23.82
N ASP A 242 11.38 -8.40 23.82
CA ASP A 242 10.33 -8.89 24.73
C ASP A 242 9.63 -10.14 24.17
N LEU A 243 9.35 -10.17 22.86
CA LEU A 243 8.65 -11.29 22.22
C LEU A 243 9.56 -12.45 21.81
N LYS A 244 10.87 -12.22 21.75
CA LYS A 244 11.93 -13.22 21.56
C LYS A 244 11.65 -14.24 20.44
N PRO A 245 11.36 -13.80 19.21
CA PRO A 245 11.17 -14.73 18.11
C PRO A 245 12.42 -15.55 17.87
N ASP A 246 12.28 -16.78 17.35
CA ASP A 246 13.42 -17.65 17.10
C ASP A 246 14.19 -17.22 15.84
N MET A 247 13.52 -16.60 14.91
CA MET A 247 14.10 -16.03 13.70
C MET A 247 13.49 -14.67 13.36
N VAL A 248 14.29 -13.77 12.80
CA VAL A 248 13.87 -12.45 12.34
C VAL A 248 14.24 -12.27 10.88
N VAL A 249 13.26 -11.95 10.04
CA VAL A 249 13.46 -11.65 8.61
C VAL A 249 12.93 -10.26 8.32
N MET A 250 13.80 -9.39 7.80
CA MET A 250 13.43 -8.00 7.50
C MET A 250 14.31 -7.38 6.43
N LEU A 251 13.78 -6.38 5.73
CA LEU A 251 14.63 -5.45 4.97
C LEU A 251 15.49 -4.63 5.94
N GLU A 252 16.76 -4.47 5.62
CA GLU A 252 17.74 -3.75 6.44
C GLU A 252 17.26 -2.33 6.79
N VAL A 253 16.60 -1.66 5.86
CA VAL A 253 16.08 -0.30 6.02
C VAL A 253 15.12 -0.14 7.20
N TYR A 254 14.39 -1.20 7.59
CA TYR A 254 13.44 -1.15 8.70
C TYR A 254 14.12 -1.23 10.08
N GLY A 255 15.31 -1.81 10.13
CA GLY A 255 16.09 -1.92 11.38
C GLY A 255 17.25 -0.94 11.49
N ARG A 256 17.61 -0.24 10.41
CA ARG A 256 18.86 0.54 10.24
C ARG A 256 19.18 1.47 11.39
N ASN A 257 18.21 2.27 11.81
CA ASN A 257 18.41 3.29 12.85
C ASN A 257 17.85 2.88 14.23
N GLY A 258 17.42 1.64 14.37
CA GLY A 258 16.84 1.10 15.61
C GLY A 258 17.36 -0.28 15.94
N LEU A 259 16.65 -1.31 15.52
CA LEU A 259 16.91 -2.71 15.88
C LEU A 259 18.37 -3.15 15.61
N LEU A 260 18.92 -2.78 14.45
CA LEU A 260 20.30 -3.18 14.08
C LEU A 260 21.39 -2.48 14.91
N LEU A 261 21.06 -1.38 15.60
CA LEU A 261 21.96 -0.67 16.49
C LEU A 261 21.78 -1.06 17.96
N ASP A 262 20.77 -1.87 18.28
CA ASP A 262 20.48 -2.27 19.65
C ASP A 262 21.47 -3.35 20.13
N PRO A 263 22.24 -3.10 21.22
CA PRO A 263 23.23 -4.05 21.69
C PRO A 263 22.64 -5.39 22.13
N ALA A 264 21.44 -5.38 22.75
CA ALA A 264 20.79 -6.61 23.20
C ALA A 264 20.35 -7.47 22.02
N PHE A 265 19.93 -6.85 20.91
CA PHE A 265 19.64 -7.56 19.68
C PHE A 265 20.91 -8.19 19.09
N GLN A 266 22.00 -7.42 19.00
CA GLN A 266 23.29 -7.90 18.46
C GLN A 266 23.89 -9.04 19.29
N GLU A 267 23.68 -9.05 20.61
CA GLU A 267 24.11 -10.13 21.50
C GLU A 267 23.23 -11.38 21.37
N SER A 268 21.91 -11.19 21.15
CA SER A 268 20.93 -12.27 21.17
C SER A 268 20.67 -12.91 19.81
N TYR A 269 21.02 -12.26 18.73
CA TYR A 269 20.73 -12.71 17.36
C TYR A 269 21.96 -12.69 16.47
N GLN A 270 22.14 -13.75 15.70
CA GLN A 270 23.19 -13.87 14.72
C GLN A 270 22.63 -13.70 13.32
N LEU A 271 23.27 -12.84 12.50
CA LEU A 271 23.00 -12.77 11.07
C LEU A 271 23.50 -14.06 10.41
N VAL A 272 22.58 -14.81 9.79
CA VAL A 272 22.89 -16.10 9.15
C VAL A 272 22.83 -16.03 7.63
N ASP A 273 22.10 -15.01 7.08
CA ASP A 273 22.03 -14.80 5.65
C ASP A 273 21.69 -13.34 5.31
N GLU A 274 22.14 -12.87 4.15
CA GLU A 274 21.84 -11.55 3.61
C GLU A 274 21.64 -11.67 2.10
N LEU A 275 20.43 -11.33 1.61
CA LEU A 275 20.10 -11.28 0.20
C LEU A 275 20.18 -9.83 -0.27
N PRO A 276 21.12 -9.49 -1.17
CA PRO A 276 21.28 -8.12 -1.65
C PRO A 276 20.01 -7.61 -2.35
N THR A 277 19.56 -6.40 -1.98
CA THR A 277 18.47 -5.69 -2.66
C THR A 277 18.55 -4.21 -2.35
N ASP A 278 18.09 -3.36 -3.29
CA ASP A 278 17.96 -1.93 -3.13
C ASP A 278 16.50 -1.46 -2.91
N ILE A 279 15.59 -2.43 -2.76
CA ILE A 279 14.15 -2.14 -2.56
C ILE A 279 13.97 -1.21 -1.38
N TYR A 280 13.22 -0.12 -1.59
CA TYR A 280 12.98 0.95 -0.62
C TYR A 280 14.26 1.61 -0.07
N GLY A 281 15.39 1.51 -0.78
CA GLY A 281 16.68 2.02 -0.32
C GLY A 281 17.35 1.14 0.75
N SER A 282 16.93 -0.11 0.84
CA SER A 282 17.59 -1.13 1.67
C SER A 282 18.94 -1.53 1.10
N ARG A 283 19.81 -2.08 1.92
CA ARG A 283 21.08 -2.71 1.48
C ARG A 283 20.91 -4.20 1.26
N GLY A 284 19.89 -4.81 1.88
CA GLY A 284 19.61 -6.23 1.77
C GLY A 284 18.35 -6.62 2.53
N LEU A 285 17.93 -7.87 2.31
CA LEU A 285 17.02 -8.61 3.17
C LEU A 285 17.87 -9.44 4.12
N LEU A 286 17.66 -9.28 5.42
CA LEU A 286 18.48 -9.87 6.47
C LEU A 286 17.72 -10.99 7.17
N ILE A 287 18.40 -12.10 7.43
CA ILE A 287 17.89 -13.26 8.17
C ILE A 287 18.74 -13.44 9.43
N PHE A 288 18.11 -13.30 10.58
CA PHE A 288 18.73 -13.50 11.88
C PHE A 288 18.13 -14.72 12.58
N VAL A 289 18.97 -15.45 13.30
CA VAL A 289 18.57 -16.55 14.19
C VAL A 289 18.94 -16.18 15.61
N ARG A 290 18.03 -16.47 16.54
CA ARG A 290 18.31 -16.25 17.96
C ARG A 290 19.37 -17.22 18.45
N ASN A 291 20.36 -16.71 19.17
CA ASN A 291 21.38 -17.52 19.81
C ASN A 291 20.72 -18.47 20.84
N GLU A 292 21.09 -19.73 20.84
CA GLU A 292 20.66 -20.66 21.90
C GLU A 292 21.21 -20.14 23.23
N SER A 293 20.32 -19.95 24.20
CA SER A 293 20.77 -19.66 25.59
C SER A 293 21.42 -20.90 26.14
N GLU A 294 22.72 -20.82 26.47
CA GLU A 294 23.40 -21.85 27.23
C GLU A 294 22.71 -22.15 28.56
#